data_f0f0e0f0d732c46934745d588ef3489d
#
_entry.id   f0f0e0f0d732c46934745d588ef3489d
#
_cell.length_a   1.000
_cell.length_b   1.000
_cell.length_c   1.000
_cell.angle_alpha   90.00
_cell.angle_beta   90.00
_cell.angle_gamma   90.00
#
_symmetry.space_group_name_H-M   'P 1'
#
loop_
_entity.id
_entity.type
_entity.pdbx_description
1 polymer ?
#
loop_
_entity_poly.entity_id
_entity_poly.type
_entity_poly.pdbx_seq_one_letter_code
_entity_poly.pdbx_strand_id
1 'polypeptide(L)'
;MPMDGVMLGFVARELNEKLRDGRIDRVIQPERDEIHLLIRAQGENHRLLLSAAPSAPRVHLTRHAKTGPMEPPMLCMLLRKHLGGGRIAAVRRIAGDRILEIDITALSELGDVVLRTLVVEIMGRHSNLLLRDENGRIIDAARHVGEDISRVRLVQPGLPYAYPPSQGKLDPESADAPALESALAAAGGKLAKAIGASVAGFSPQAAREAAARIGLDGDALISELDLGAAAQALYAYLQAMPGLSPCCVTLSEAGSPADVFPFPQQHLPCTARTDFPEGPSAALDAYFYERDRRDRMNQRASSLSHTLRTHIERCEKKIAIQEEALAGAEKMEEYRQRGELIQANLYRLQKGEPVARVENYYSDSCETVDIPMDVSLSPAQNAQRYFKLYQKARGARTLAAEQKRKAEEELLYLEQMLDDLRKCTDAQGLSELRAMLEASGHVRAAVSRVKPRKEAPSQPMKFLSGDGIEIEVGKNALQNERLTMGAKGDELWLHAQKMPGSHVLVHAQEVPERTLSEAAMLAAYYSKGVRSAQVPVDATLRRYIKKPGGTPAGFVIYTHQRTLYVTPDEAAVKAIRLLRE
;
A
#
# COMPACT_ATOMS: atom_id res chain seq x y z
N MET A 1 -0.97 -18.98 8.24
CA MET A 1 -2.32 -18.64 7.74
C MET A 1 -3.20 -18.38 8.95
N PRO A 2 -3.61 -17.14 9.22
CA PRO A 2 -4.27 -16.77 10.48
C PRO A 2 -5.57 -17.54 10.80
N MET A 3 -6.26 -18.04 9.76
CA MET A 3 -7.48 -18.82 9.89
C MET A 3 -7.25 -20.24 9.39
N ASP A 4 -6.47 -21.02 10.14
CA ASP A 4 -6.33 -22.46 9.92
C ASP A 4 -7.46 -23.23 10.63
N GLY A 5 -7.44 -24.57 10.56
CA GLY A 5 -8.48 -25.38 11.20
C GLY A 5 -8.45 -25.32 12.72
N VAL A 6 -7.28 -25.05 13.33
CA VAL A 6 -7.18 -24.88 14.79
C VAL A 6 -7.89 -23.61 15.21
N MET A 7 -7.53 -22.46 14.60
CA MET A 7 -8.19 -21.18 14.87
C MET A 7 -9.70 -21.25 14.59
N LEU A 8 -10.10 -21.89 13.48
CA LEU A 8 -11.51 -22.05 13.13
C LEU A 8 -12.30 -22.84 14.19
N GLY A 9 -11.67 -23.85 14.81
CA GLY A 9 -12.27 -24.59 15.93
C GLY A 9 -12.57 -23.72 17.14
N PHE A 10 -11.62 -22.82 17.50
CA PHE A 10 -11.82 -21.85 18.59
C PHE A 10 -12.92 -20.83 18.25
N VAL A 11 -12.92 -20.32 17.03
CA VAL A 11 -13.95 -19.40 16.55
C VAL A 11 -15.33 -20.06 16.54
N ALA A 12 -15.44 -21.29 16.04
CA ALA A 12 -16.71 -22.01 15.98
C ALA A 12 -17.36 -22.16 17.38
N ARG A 13 -16.54 -22.50 18.40
CA ARG A 13 -17.01 -22.58 19.79
C ARG A 13 -17.48 -21.23 20.32
N GLU A 14 -16.67 -20.18 20.15
CA GLU A 14 -17.05 -18.84 20.56
C GLU A 14 -18.35 -18.36 19.91
N LEU A 15 -18.47 -18.58 18.58
CA LEU A 15 -19.67 -18.19 17.83
C LEU A 15 -20.90 -18.98 18.26
N ASN A 16 -20.76 -20.28 18.49
CA ASN A 16 -21.86 -21.12 18.97
C ASN A 16 -22.32 -20.70 20.38
N GLU A 17 -21.38 -20.35 21.25
CA GLU A 17 -21.69 -19.88 22.61
C GLU A 17 -22.40 -18.51 22.59
N LYS A 18 -21.85 -17.54 21.85
CA LYS A 18 -22.34 -16.15 21.85
C LYS A 18 -23.57 -15.93 20.97
N LEU A 19 -23.76 -16.71 19.90
CA LEU A 19 -24.78 -16.42 18.87
C LEU A 19 -25.96 -17.41 18.88
N ARG A 20 -25.89 -18.52 19.63
CA ARG A 20 -27.00 -19.48 19.70
C ARG A 20 -28.28 -18.80 20.12
N ASP A 21 -29.39 -19.15 19.50
CA ASP A 21 -30.73 -18.57 19.63
C ASP A 21 -30.84 -17.09 19.23
N GLY A 22 -29.72 -16.49 18.75
CA GLY A 22 -29.67 -15.12 18.29
C GLY A 22 -30.46 -14.90 17.02
N ARG A 23 -31.24 -13.77 16.98
CA ARG A 23 -32.02 -13.38 15.80
C ARG A 23 -31.17 -12.57 14.83
N ILE A 24 -31.25 -12.89 13.54
CA ILE A 24 -30.62 -12.13 12.47
C ILE A 24 -31.54 -10.94 12.12
N ASP A 25 -31.10 -9.74 12.52
CA ASP A 25 -31.84 -8.51 12.27
C ASP A 25 -31.57 -7.92 10.88
N ARG A 26 -30.33 -8.04 10.39
CA ARG A 26 -29.93 -7.45 9.12
C ARG A 26 -28.77 -8.21 8.45
N VAL A 27 -28.83 -8.27 7.11
CA VAL A 27 -27.74 -8.77 6.24
C VAL A 27 -27.20 -7.62 5.41
N ILE A 28 -25.87 -7.44 5.40
CA ILE A 28 -25.16 -6.42 4.63
C ILE A 28 -24.06 -7.13 3.85
N GLN A 29 -23.86 -6.78 2.59
CA GLN A 29 -22.75 -7.23 1.76
C GLN A 29 -21.93 -6.00 1.33
N PRO A 30 -20.88 -5.62 2.11
CA PRO A 30 -20.05 -4.45 1.79
C PRO A 30 -19.22 -4.63 0.53
N GLU A 31 -18.74 -5.84 0.29
CA GLU A 31 -17.88 -6.23 -0.82
C GLU A 31 -18.38 -7.54 -1.43
N ARG A 32 -17.96 -7.85 -2.65
CA ARG A 32 -18.44 -9.05 -3.37
C ARG A 32 -18.28 -10.34 -2.56
N ASP A 33 -17.16 -10.48 -1.86
CA ASP A 33 -16.77 -11.69 -1.13
C ASP A 33 -16.90 -11.53 0.40
N GLU A 34 -17.60 -10.49 0.88
CA GLU A 34 -17.75 -10.22 2.32
C GLU A 34 -19.21 -9.97 2.70
N ILE A 35 -19.70 -10.68 3.71
CA ILE A 35 -21.06 -10.58 4.26
C ILE A 35 -20.98 -10.28 5.75
N HIS A 36 -21.80 -9.35 6.22
CA HIS A 36 -22.01 -9.07 7.64
C HIS A 36 -23.45 -9.44 8.03
N LEU A 37 -23.59 -10.24 9.09
CA LEU A 37 -24.85 -10.48 9.76
C LEU A 37 -24.92 -9.67 11.05
N LEU A 38 -25.94 -8.85 11.21
CA LEU A 38 -26.26 -8.19 12.47
C LEU A 38 -27.21 -9.09 13.24
N ILE A 39 -26.79 -9.52 14.43
CA ILE A 39 -27.45 -10.55 15.21
C ILE A 39 -27.71 -10.02 16.61
N ARG A 40 -28.94 -10.14 17.09
CA ARG A 40 -29.32 -9.88 18.46
C ARG A 40 -29.34 -11.17 19.25
N ALA A 41 -28.36 -11.37 20.15
CA ALA A 41 -28.22 -12.55 20.96
C ALA A 41 -27.89 -12.16 22.41
N GLN A 42 -28.43 -12.90 23.38
CA GLN A 42 -28.14 -12.73 24.82
C GLN A 42 -28.25 -11.26 25.33
N GLY A 43 -29.16 -10.49 24.75
CA GLY A 43 -29.32 -9.07 25.11
C GLY A 43 -28.35 -8.11 24.43
N GLU A 44 -27.40 -8.58 23.62
CA GLU A 44 -26.37 -7.80 22.93
C GLU A 44 -26.53 -7.81 21.42
N ASN A 45 -25.94 -6.81 20.76
CA ASN A 45 -25.86 -6.73 19.30
C ASN A 45 -24.48 -7.19 18.84
N HIS A 46 -24.45 -8.27 18.09
CA HIS A 46 -23.24 -8.82 17.49
C HIS A 46 -23.21 -8.54 15.99
N ARG A 47 -22.02 -8.33 15.47
CA ARG A 47 -21.78 -8.27 14.03
C ARG A 47 -20.86 -9.42 13.64
N LEU A 48 -21.40 -10.39 12.93
CA LEU A 48 -20.63 -11.51 12.39
C LEU A 48 -20.14 -11.15 10.98
N LEU A 49 -18.83 -11.13 10.80
CA LEU A 49 -18.15 -10.94 9.52
C LEU A 49 -17.83 -12.31 8.92
N LEU A 50 -18.22 -12.50 7.65
CA LEU A 50 -17.94 -13.68 6.83
C LEU A 50 -17.23 -13.19 5.57
N SER A 51 -16.00 -13.64 5.32
CA SER A 51 -15.24 -13.26 4.14
C SER A 51 -14.67 -14.47 3.42
N ALA A 52 -14.97 -14.57 2.12
CA ALA A 52 -14.36 -15.52 1.20
C ALA A 52 -13.27 -14.85 0.32
N ALA A 53 -12.77 -13.66 0.70
CA ALA A 53 -11.71 -12.99 -0.03
C ALA A 53 -10.45 -13.88 -0.11
N PRO A 54 -9.86 -14.11 -1.30
CA PRO A 54 -8.75 -15.05 -1.49
C PRO A 54 -7.52 -14.75 -0.62
N SER A 55 -7.23 -13.48 -0.38
CA SER A 55 -6.07 -13.03 0.40
C SER A 55 -6.29 -13.07 1.91
N ALA A 56 -7.56 -13.05 2.36
CA ALA A 56 -7.92 -12.92 3.77
C ALA A 56 -9.28 -13.57 4.09
N PRO A 57 -9.48 -14.88 3.78
CA PRO A 57 -10.72 -15.56 4.12
C PRO A 57 -10.81 -15.73 5.63
N ARG A 58 -11.98 -15.38 6.20
CA ARG A 58 -12.15 -15.34 7.65
C ARG A 58 -13.61 -15.32 8.09
N VAL A 59 -13.83 -15.72 9.31
CA VAL A 59 -15.11 -15.60 10.02
C VAL A 59 -14.84 -15.24 11.48
N HIS A 60 -15.43 -14.13 11.97
CA HIS A 60 -15.29 -13.69 13.36
C HIS A 60 -16.31 -12.58 13.67
N LEU A 61 -16.53 -12.31 14.96
CA LEU A 61 -17.25 -11.11 15.37
C LEU A 61 -16.36 -9.89 15.15
N THR A 62 -16.96 -8.78 14.68
CA THR A 62 -16.25 -7.52 14.45
C THR A 62 -16.96 -6.34 15.11
N ARG A 63 -16.16 -5.42 15.65
CA ARG A 63 -16.65 -4.12 16.14
C ARG A 63 -16.71 -3.06 15.04
N HIS A 64 -16.09 -3.34 13.89
CA HIS A 64 -15.96 -2.40 12.77
C HIS A 64 -17.14 -2.46 11.82
N ALA A 65 -17.87 -1.35 11.70
CA ALA A 65 -19.00 -1.25 10.80
C ALA A 65 -18.53 -0.91 9.38
N LYS A 66 -18.98 -1.72 8.41
CA LYS A 66 -18.92 -1.37 6.98
C LYS A 66 -20.33 -1.11 6.46
N THR A 67 -20.46 -0.16 5.54
CA THR A 67 -21.72 0.11 4.83
C THR A 67 -21.74 -0.67 3.52
N GLY A 68 -22.89 -1.21 3.16
CA GLY A 68 -23.07 -1.85 1.86
C GLY A 68 -23.27 -0.82 0.73
N PRO A 69 -23.19 -1.24 -0.53
CA PRO A 69 -23.51 -0.42 -1.68
C PRO A 69 -25.01 0.01 -1.65
N MET A 70 -25.32 1.10 -2.38
CA MET A 70 -26.72 1.60 -2.44
C MET A 70 -27.67 0.56 -3.05
N GLU A 71 -27.21 -0.16 -4.07
CA GLU A 71 -27.91 -1.31 -4.66
C GLU A 71 -27.28 -2.59 -4.14
N PRO A 72 -28.01 -3.37 -3.30
CA PRO A 72 -27.47 -4.62 -2.75
C PRO A 72 -27.26 -5.67 -3.86
N PRO A 73 -26.16 -6.44 -3.84
CA PRO A 73 -25.95 -7.56 -4.75
C PRO A 73 -27.03 -8.65 -4.61
N MET A 74 -27.20 -9.47 -5.65
CA MET A 74 -28.22 -10.53 -5.68
C MET A 74 -28.11 -11.48 -4.49
N LEU A 75 -26.90 -11.95 -4.16
CA LEU A 75 -26.67 -12.83 -3.00
C LEU A 75 -27.14 -12.15 -1.70
N CYS A 76 -26.89 -10.86 -1.51
CA CYS A 76 -27.38 -10.13 -0.34
C CYS A 76 -28.89 -10.12 -0.25
N MET A 77 -29.56 -9.95 -1.38
CA MET A 77 -31.03 -9.97 -1.45
C MET A 77 -31.57 -11.35 -1.11
N LEU A 78 -30.96 -12.41 -1.65
CA LEU A 78 -31.32 -13.80 -1.33
C LEU A 78 -31.09 -14.12 0.16
N LEU A 79 -29.94 -13.75 0.71
CA LEU A 79 -29.68 -13.94 2.13
C LEU A 79 -30.68 -13.16 3.02
N ARG A 80 -31.07 -11.95 2.65
CA ARG A 80 -32.11 -11.20 3.35
C ARG A 80 -33.46 -11.91 3.31
N LYS A 81 -33.83 -12.45 2.15
CA LYS A 81 -35.08 -13.18 1.95
C LYS A 81 -35.14 -14.45 2.81
N HIS A 82 -34.06 -15.24 2.83
CA HIS A 82 -34.05 -16.55 3.46
C HIS A 82 -33.60 -16.55 4.93
N LEU A 83 -32.84 -15.55 5.37
CA LEU A 83 -32.27 -15.49 6.73
C LEU A 83 -32.82 -14.35 7.59
N GLY A 84 -33.50 -13.37 6.99
CA GLY A 84 -34.03 -12.22 7.72
C GLY A 84 -35.04 -12.64 8.80
N GLY A 85 -34.81 -12.22 10.05
CA GLY A 85 -35.66 -12.61 11.20
C GLY A 85 -35.40 -14.05 11.70
N GLY A 86 -34.59 -14.86 11.01
CA GLY A 86 -34.24 -16.21 11.42
C GLY A 86 -33.37 -16.26 12.68
N ARG A 87 -33.34 -17.42 13.35
CA ARG A 87 -32.57 -17.66 14.57
C ARG A 87 -31.46 -18.67 14.33
N ILE A 88 -30.28 -18.41 14.89
CA ILE A 88 -29.13 -19.32 14.82
C ILE A 88 -29.41 -20.51 15.73
N ALA A 89 -29.53 -21.69 15.14
CA ALA A 89 -29.72 -22.94 15.86
C ALA A 89 -28.39 -23.51 16.38
N ALA A 90 -27.36 -23.49 15.52
CA ALA A 90 -26.03 -23.98 15.87
C ALA A 90 -24.95 -23.34 14.96
N VAL A 91 -23.73 -23.27 15.49
CA VAL A 91 -22.52 -22.96 14.72
C VAL A 91 -21.54 -24.10 14.95
N ARG A 92 -21.08 -24.78 13.90
CA ARG A 92 -20.18 -25.92 13.99
C ARG A 92 -19.11 -25.91 12.93
N ARG A 93 -17.92 -26.36 13.29
CA ARG A 93 -16.86 -26.70 12.34
C ARG A 93 -17.10 -28.11 11.80
N ILE A 94 -16.95 -28.32 10.52
CA ILE A 94 -16.97 -29.64 9.93
C ILE A 94 -15.64 -30.34 10.20
N ALA A 95 -15.71 -31.51 10.81
CA ALA A 95 -14.57 -32.31 11.20
C ALA A 95 -13.60 -32.54 10.02
N GLY A 96 -12.31 -32.36 10.28
CA GLY A 96 -11.26 -32.57 9.29
C GLY A 96 -11.12 -31.46 8.22
N ASP A 97 -11.93 -30.41 8.23
CA ASP A 97 -11.85 -29.38 7.20
C ASP A 97 -11.95 -27.96 7.77
N ARG A 98 -11.64 -26.98 6.92
CA ARG A 98 -11.77 -25.54 7.23
C ARG A 98 -13.12 -25.01 6.75
N ILE A 99 -14.18 -25.68 7.17
CA ILE A 99 -15.56 -25.37 6.85
C ILE A 99 -16.31 -25.07 8.15
N LEU A 100 -17.01 -23.96 8.17
CA LEU A 100 -17.94 -23.57 9.23
C LEU A 100 -19.36 -23.63 8.67
N GLU A 101 -20.27 -24.28 9.38
CA GLU A 101 -21.70 -24.27 9.11
C GLU A 101 -22.44 -23.49 10.19
N ILE A 102 -23.35 -22.64 9.76
CA ILE A 102 -24.25 -21.88 10.63
C ILE A 102 -25.67 -22.32 10.26
N ASP A 103 -26.29 -23.10 11.14
CA ASP A 103 -27.66 -23.54 10.99
C ASP A 103 -28.60 -22.46 11.51
N ILE A 104 -29.60 -22.12 10.70
CA ILE A 104 -30.53 -21.02 10.94
C ILE A 104 -31.94 -21.53 10.73
N THR A 105 -32.78 -21.43 11.76
CA THR A 105 -34.22 -21.62 11.64
C THR A 105 -34.87 -20.34 11.15
N ALA A 106 -35.55 -20.40 10.02
CA ALA A 106 -36.21 -19.27 9.38
C ALA A 106 -37.64 -19.65 8.96
N LEU A 107 -38.43 -18.67 8.62
CA LEU A 107 -39.76 -18.90 8.05
C LEU A 107 -39.68 -18.97 6.52
N SER A 108 -40.35 -19.96 5.94
CA SER A 108 -40.54 -20.05 4.49
C SER A 108 -41.54 -18.97 4.02
N GLU A 109 -41.70 -18.79 2.72
CA GLU A 109 -42.72 -17.91 2.15
C GLU A 109 -44.15 -18.33 2.53
N LEU A 110 -44.36 -19.58 2.86
CA LEU A 110 -45.66 -20.12 3.29
C LEU A 110 -45.86 -20.04 4.81
N GLY A 111 -44.82 -19.57 5.56
CA GLY A 111 -44.87 -19.43 7.01
C GLY A 111 -44.39 -20.66 7.78
N ASP A 112 -43.93 -21.72 7.09
CA ASP A 112 -43.40 -22.90 7.74
C ASP A 112 -41.99 -22.65 8.31
N VAL A 113 -41.66 -23.28 9.42
CA VAL A 113 -40.30 -23.28 9.99
C VAL A 113 -39.40 -24.19 9.16
N VAL A 114 -38.40 -23.62 8.55
CA VAL A 114 -37.42 -24.32 7.71
C VAL A 114 -36.01 -24.13 8.22
N LEU A 115 -35.16 -25.13 8.01
CA LEU A 115 -33.72 -25.04 8.30
C LEU A 115 -32.97 -24.51 7.08
N ARG A 116 -32.15 -23.52 7.28
CA ARG A 116 -31.19 -22.99 6.30
C ARG A 116 -29.80 -23.12 6.87
N THR A 117 -28.83 -23.53 6.05
CA THR A 117 -27.44 -23.61 6.50
C THR A 117 -26.57 -22.66 5.66
N LEU A 118 -25.97 -21.69 6.33
CA LEU A 118 -24.96 -20.84 5.73
C LEU A 118 -23.59 -21.51 5.92
N VAL A 119 -22.94 -21.87 4.80
CA VAL A 119 -21.65 -22.55 4.77
C VAL A 119 -20.55 -21.58 4.43
N VAL A 120 -19.48 -21.60 5.22
CA VAL A 120 -18.28 -20.77 5.07
C VAL A 120 -17.08 -21.68 4.83
N GLU A 121 -16.55 -21.67 3.62
CA GLU A 121 -15.36 -22.44 3.23
C GLU A 121 -14.14 -21.52 3.26
N ILE A 122 -13.12 -21.88 4.06
CA ILE A 122 -11.90 -21.07 4.27
C ILE A 122 -10.70 -21.81 3.64
N MET A 123 -10.58 -21.71 2.31
CA MET A 123 -9.63 -22.49 1.50
C MET A 123 -8.75 -21.59 0.59
N GLY A 124 -8.36 -20.40 1.09
CA GLY A 124 -7.56 -19.43 0.33
C GLY A 124 -8.29 -19.00 -0.95
N ARG A 125 -7.68 -19.20 -2.11
CA ARG A 125 -8.28 -18.83 -3.41
C ARG A 125 -9.59 -19.56 -3.73
N HIS A 126 -9.84 -20.71 -3.08
CA HIS A 126 -11.04 -21.53 -3.26
C HIS A 126 -12.09 -21.29 -2.17
N SER A 127 -11.89 -20.28 -1.32
CA SER A 127 -12.87 -19.90 -0.30
C SER A 127 -14.19 -19.48 -0.91
N ASN A 128 -15.29 -19.85 -0.24
CA ASN A 128 -16.65 -19.56 -0.71
C ASN A 128 -17.61 -19.31 0.47
N LEU A 129 -18.70 -18.63 0.18
CA LEU A 129 -19.85 -18.44 1.06
C LEU A 129 -21.07 -18.92 0.30
N LEU A 130 -21.83 -19.84 0.85
CA LEU A 130 -23.01 -20.37 0.18
C LEU A 130 -24.14 -20.67 1.18
N LEU A 131 -25.35 -20.56 0.70
CA LEU A 131 -26.57 -20.91 1.43
C LEU A 131 -27.15 -22.19 0.85
N ARG A 132 -27.47 -23.16 1.71
CA ARG A 132 -28.20 -24.37 1.33
C ARG A 132 -29.52 -24.50 2.07
N ASP A 133 -30.46 -25.20 1.46
CA ASP A 133 -31.75 -25.53 2.04
C ASP A 133 -31.69 -26.77 2.96
N GLU A 134 -32.82 -27.12 3.54
CA GLU A 134 -32.99 -28.31 4.39
C GLU A 134 -32.74 -29.65 3.67
N ASN A 135 -32.85 -29.66 2.33
CA ASN A 135 -32.58 -30.85 1.49
C ASN A 135 -31.10 -30.89 1.04
N GLY A 136 -30.25 -29.97 1.52
CA GLY A 136 -28.84 -29.88 1.15
C GLY A 136 -28.61 -29.28 -0.25
N ARG A 137 -29.61 -28.67 -0.89
CA ARG A 137 -29.43 -28.02 -2.20
C ARG A 137 -28.95 -26.59 -2.02
N ILE A 138 -28.03 -26.18 -2.87
CA ILE A 138 -27.47 -24.84 -2.91
C ILE A 138 -28.58 -23.86 -3.37
N ILE A 139 -28.92 -22.89 -2.55
CA ILE A 139 -29.79 -21.79 -2.90
C ILE A 139 -29.02 -20.74 -3.72
N ASP A 140 -27.85 -20.34 -3.22
CA ASP A 140 -26.91 -19.47 -3.93
C ASP A 140 -25.52 -19.48 -3.26
N ALA A 141 -24.51 -18.91 -3.96
CA ALA A 141 -23.13 -18.83 -3.50
C ALA A 141 -22.46 -17.51 -3.94
N ALA A 142 -21.48 -17.05 -3.16
CA ALA A 142 -20.66 -15.87 -3.51
C ALA A 142 -19.82 -16.12 -4.78
N ARG A 143 -19.43 -17.38 -4.99
CA ARG A 143 -18.72 -17.83 -6.19
C ARG A 143 -19.39 -19.08 -6.75
N HIS A 144 -19.88 -18.97 -7.97
CA HIS A 144 -20.35 -20.12 -8.71
C HIS A 144 -19.13 -20.85 -9.32
N VAL A 145 -19.14 -22.18 -9.23
CA VAL A 145 -18.10 -23.04 -9.81
C VAL A 145 -18.78 -23.99 -10.77
N GLY A 146 -18.58 -23.76 -12.05
CA GLY A 146 -19.08 -24.58 -13.15
C GLY A 146 -18.05 -25.63 -13.60
N GLU A 147 -18.41 -26.44 -14.60
CA GLU A 147 -17.55 -27.47 -15.20
C GLU A 147 -16.31 -26.87 -15.91
N ASP A 148 -16.42 -25.62 -16.32
CA ASP A 148 -15.34 -24.82 -16.91
C ASP A 148 -14.24 -24.45 -15.90
N ILE A 149 -14.60 -24.36 -14.61
CA ILE A 149 -13.70 -23.99 -13.52
C ILE A 149 -13.18 -25.22 -12.78
N SER A 150 -14.03 -26.22 -12.53
CA SER A 150 -13.69 -27.41 -11.78
C SER A 150 -14.43 -28.65 -12.29
N ARG A 151 -13.68 -29.72 -12.53
CA ARG A 151 -14.24 -31.05 -12.85
C ARG A 151 -14.50 -31.88 -11.60
N VAL A 152 -14.00 -31.45 -10.43
CA VAL A 152 -14.06 -32.24 -9.18
C VAL A 152 -15.31 -31.89 -8.39
N ARG A 153 -15.75 -30.63 -8.41
CA ARG A 153 -16.85 -30.16 -7.58
C ARG A 153 -17.53 -28.96 -8.22
N LEU A 154 -18.85 -29.01 -8.31
CA LEU A 154 -19.69 -27.94 -8.81
C LEU A 154 -20.34 -27.20 -7.64
N VAL A 155 -20.44 -25.86 -7.76
CA VAL A 155 -21.14 -25.00 -6.80
C VAL A 155 -22.05 -24.07 -7.60
N GLN A 156 -23.30 -24.50 -7.83
CA GLN A 156 -24.29 -23.76 -8.59
C GLN A 156 -25.66 -23.89 -7.92
N PRO A 157 -26.52 -22.86 -8.02
CA PRO A 157 -27.89 -22.90 -7.51
C PRO A 157 -28.65 -24.13 -8.01
N GLY A 158 -29.41 -24.77 -7.10
CA GLY A 158 -30.22 -25.95 -7.37
C GLY A 158 -29.47 -27.27 -7.31
N LEU A 159 -28.15 -27.30 -7.36
CA LEU A 159 -27.35 -28.53 -7.20
C LEU A 159 -27.25 -28.94 -5.72
N PRO A 160 -27.11 -30.26 -5.43
CA PRO A 160 -26.79 -30.70 -4.08
C PRO A 160 -25.42 -30.20 -3.67
N TYR A 161 -25.28 -29.74 -2.43
CA TYR A 161 -23.99 -29.34 -1.87
C TYR A 161 -23.13 -30.57 -1.59
N ALA A 162 -21.96 -30.61 -2.17
CA ALA A 162 -20.95 -31.62 -1.88
C ALA A 162 -19.79 -30.99 -1.11
N TYR A 163 -19.32 -31.64 -0.06
CA TYR A 163 -18.10 -31.19 0.63
C TYR A 163 -16.87 -31.33 -0.29
N PRO A 164 -15.83 -30.51 -0.07
CA PRO A 164 -14.55 -30.72 -0.73
C PRO A 164 -14.02 -32.14 -0.50
N PRO A 165 -13.19 -32.68 -1.42
CA PRO A 165 -12.61 -34.03 -1.22
C PRO A 165 -11.81 -34.10 0.07
N SER A 166 -12.04 -35.15 0.86
CA SER A 166 -11.29 -35.42 2.09
C SER A 166 -9.80 -35.57 1.78
N GLN A 167 -8.94 -35.03 2.65
CA GLN A 167 -7.50 -35.21 2.57
C GLN A 167 -7.02 -36.50 3.26
N GLY A 168 -7.92 -37.33 3.83
CA GLY A 168 -7.57 -38.56 4.54
C GLY A 168 -6.83 -38.33 5.86
N LYS A 169 -6.88 -37.13 6.42
CA LYS A 169 -6.24 -36.78 7.69
C LYS A 169 -7.14 -37.09 8.87
N LEU A 170 -6.53 -37.37 10.01
CA LEU A 170 -7.23 -37.61 11.27
C LEU A 170 -7.86 -36.32 11.80
N ASP A 171 -9.11 -36.40 12.25
CA ASP A 171 -9.74 -35.27 12.94
C ASP A 171 -9.18 -35.18 14.38
N PRO A 172 -8.66 -34.00 14.77
CA PRO A 172 -8.04 -33.81 16.09
C PRO A 172 -8.98 -34.07 17.27
N GLU A 173 -10.31 -34.01 17.07
CA GLU A 173 -11.30 -34.22 18.13
C GLU A 173 -11.62 -35.70 18.35
N SER A 174 -11.43 -36.56 17.35
CA SER A 174 -11.77 -37.99 17.39
C SER A 174 -10.58 -38.94 17.24
N ALA A 175 -9.37 -38.41 16.93
CA ALA A 175 -8.17 -39.22 16.78
C ALA A 175 -7.76 -39.84 18.14
N ASP A 176 -7.29 -41.08 18.12
CA ASP A 176 -6.64 -41.75 19.25
C ASP A 176 -5.12 -41.87 19.05
N ALA A 177 -4.41 -42.27 20.09
CA ALA A 177 -2.94 -42.36 20.04
C ALA A 177 -2.45 -43.43 19.03
N PRO A 178 -3.05 -44.65 18.91
CA PRO A 178 -2.63 -45.63 17.93
C PRO A 178 -2.82 -45.17 16.47
N ALA A 179 -3.92 -44.46 16.17
CA ALA A 179 -4.15 -43.90 14.84
C ALA A 179 -3.14 -42.79 14.52
N LEU A 180 -2.81 -41.92 15.50
CA LEU A 180 -1.77 -40.89 15.36
C LEU A 180 -0.40 -41.52 15.11
N GLU A 181 -0.01 -42.56 15.86
CA GLU A 181 1.26 -43.26 15.64
C GLU A 181 1.35 -43.83 14.23
N SER A 182 0.32 -44.54 13.78
CA SER A 182 0.26 -45.09 12.43
C SER A 182 0.35 -44.00 11.34
N ALA A 183 -0.36 -42.88 11.52
CA ALA A 183 -0.37 -41.80 10.57
C ALA A 183 0.99 -41.05 10.53
N LEU A 184 1.64 -40.85 11.68
CA LEU A 184 2.97 -40.24 11.76
C LEU A 184 4.02 -41.14 11.10
N ALA A 185 3.97 -42.46 11.34
CA ALA A 185 4.84 -43.44 10.70
C ALA A 185 4.71 -43.41 9.18
N ALA A 186 3.45 -43.40 8.69
CA ALA A 186 3.15 -43.35 7.25
C ALA A 186 3.60 -42.05 6.58
N ALA A 187 3.49 -40.92 7.27
CA ALA A 187 3.90 -39.62 6.74
C ALA A 187 5.43 -39.47 6.64
N GLY A 188 6.18 -39.99 7.59
CA GLY A 188 7.64 -39.93 7.62
C GLY A 188 8.26 -38.53 7.62
N GLY A 189 9.57 -38.49 7.51
CA GLY A 189 10.32 -37.22 7.42
C GLY A 189 10.38 -36.45 8.73
N LYS A 190 10.28 -35.11 8.69
CA LYS A 190 10.34 -34.25 9.87
C LYS A 190 9.03 -34.24 10.66
N LEU A 191 9.11 -34.25 11.99
CA LEU A 191 7.96 -34.33 12.90
C LEU A 191 6.85 -33.30 12.61
N ALA A 192 7.20 -32.01 12.51
CA ALA A 192 6.20 -30.98 12.24
C ALA A 192 5.50 -31.19 10.89
N LYS A 193 6.23 -31.62 9.86
CA LYS A 193 5.66 -31.96 8.55
C LYS A 193 4.74 -33.15 8.63
N ALA A 194 5.14 -34.20 9.37
CA ALA A 194 4.34 -35.40 9.60
C ALA A 194 3.05 -35.09 10.37
N ILE A 195 3.10 -34.28 11.44
CA ILE A 195 1.91 -33.80 12.17
C ILE A 195 0.96 -33.06 11.21
N GLY A 196 1.46 -32.11 10.42
CA GLY A 196 0.65 -31.37 9.45
C GLY A 196 0.08 -32.20 8.31
N ALA A 197 0.72 -33.33 7.96
CA ALA A 197 0.21 -34.32 6.99
C ALA A 197 -0.84 -35.27 7.61
N SER A 198 -0.71 -35.61 8.89
CA SER A 198 -1.55 -36.59 9.58
C SER A 198 -2.79 -35.98 10.22
N VAL A 199 -2.69 -34.78 10.80
CA VAL A 199 -3.79 -34.16 11.55
C VAL A 199 -4.48 -33.09 10.71
N ALA A 200 -5.78 -33.18 10.62
CA ALA A 200 -6.60 -32.27 9.83
C ALA A 200 -6.65 -30.87 10.45
N GLY A 201 -6.67 -29.84 9.58
CA GLY A 201 -6.79 -28.44 10.00
C GLY A 201 -5.51 -27.79 10.52
N PHE A 202 -4.41 -28.55 10.66
CA PHE A 202 -3.14 -28.00 11.13
C PHE A 202 -2.39 -27.28 10.00
N SER A 203 -2.07 -26.01 10.24
CA SER A 203 -1.11 -25.24 9.43
C SER A 203 0.33 -25.68 9.78
N PRO A 204 1.34 -25.35 8.94
CA PRO A 204 2.73 -25.62 9.30
C PRO A 204 3.16 -25.00 10.65
N GLN A 205 2.59 -23.85 11.02
CA GLN A 205 2.82 -23.21 12.32
C GLN A 205 2.16 -23.98 13.46
N ALA A 206 0.88 -24.38 13.31
CA ALA A 206 0.19 -25.20 14.31
C ALA A 206 0.89 -26.54 14.53
N ALA A 207 1.44 -27.14 13.47
CA ALA A 207 2.20 -28.37 13.55
C ALA A 207 3.55 -28.19 14.30
N ARG A 208 4.27 -27.10 14.08
CA ARG A 208 5.47 -26.77 14.85
C ARG A 208 5.16 -26.50 16.32
N GLU A 209 4.07 -25.78 16.57
CA GLU A 209 3.60 -25.52 17.92
C GLU A 209 3.23 -26.81 18.65
N ALA A 210 2.55 -27.74 17.96
CA ALA A 210 2.25 -29.05 18.53
C ALA A 210 3.53 -29.83 18.90
N ALA A 211 4.53 -29.84 18.01
CA ALA A 211 5.83 -30.46 18.30
C ALA A 211 6.51 -29.85 19.54
N ALA A 212 6.57 -28.51 19.61
CA ALA A 212 7.15 -27.81 20.76
C ALA A 212 6.41 -28.11 22.08
N ARG A 213 5.08 -28.16 22.04
CA ARG A 213 4.26 -28.44 23.23
C ARG A 213 4.37 -29.85 23.75
N ILE A 214 4.67 -30.81 22.89
CA ILE A 214 4.97 -32.18 23.32
C ILE A 214 6.45 -32.36 23.70
N GLY A 215 7.24 -31.26 23.74
CA GLY A 215 8.64 -31.27 24.16
C GLY A 215 9.62 -31.81 23.09
N LEU A 216 9.22 -31.85 21.82
CA LEU A 216 10.03 -32.37 20.70
C LEU A 216 10.37 -31.27 19.71
N ASP A 217 11.56 -31.42 19.06
CA ASP A 217 11.92 -30.53 17.97
C ASP A 217 11.09 -30.85 16.71
N GLY A 218 10.41 -29.86 16.16
CA GLY A 218 9.63 -30.01 14.93
C GLY A 218 10.44 -30.42 13.70
N ASP A 219 11.76 -30.19 13.71
CA ASP A 219 12.69 -30.59 12.66
C ASP A 219 13.33 -31.96 12.90
N ALA A 220 13.08 -32.63 14.05
CA ALA A 220 13.53 -34.00 14.33
C ALA A 220 12.95 -35.00 13.32
N LEU A 221 13.75 -36.00 12.94
CA LEU A 221 13.31 -37.06 12.02
C LEU A 221 12.43 -38.07 12.75
N ILE A 222 11.32 -38.42 12.14
CA ILE A 222 10.39 -39.44 12.68
C ILE A 222 11.12 -40.77 12.99
N SER A 223 12.11 -41.15 12.17
CA SER A 223 12.90 -42.38 12.35
C SER A 223 13.77 -42.41 13.61
N GLU A 224 14.02 -41.23 14.23
CA GLU A 224 14.87 -41.08 15.42
C GLU A 224 14.05 -40.94 16.71
N LEU A 225 12.71 -40.93 16.60
CA LEU A 225 11.79 -40.70 17.72
C LEU A 225 11.13 -42.01 18.20
N ASP A 226 10.82 -42.06 19.48
CA ASP A 226 9.86 -43.00 20.01
C ASP A 226 8.45 -42.56 19.59
N LEU A 227 7.95 -43.17 18.51
CA LEU A 227 6.67 -42.82 17.91
C LEU A 227 5.48 -43.08 18.84
N GLY A 228 5.54 -44.14 19.65
CA GLY A 228 4.48 -44.43 20.60
C GLY A 228 4.38 -43.32 21.67
N ALA A 229 5.51 -42.94 22.25
CA ALA A 229 5.55 -41.85 23.20
C ALA A 229 5.14 -40.50 22.58
N ALA A 230 5.62 -40.20 21.35
CA ALA A 230 5.27 -38.97 20.62
C ALA A 230 3.77 -38.92 20.29
N ALA A 231 3.16 -40.02 19.83
CA ALA A 231 1.74 -40.11 19.52
C ALA A 231 0.87 -39.94 20.77
N GLN A 232 1.28 -40.55 21.89
CA GLN A 232 0.58 -40.41 23.17
C GLN A 232 0.62 -38.98 23.68
N ALA A 233 1.79 -38.32 23.60
CA ALA A 233 1.95 -36.90 23.94
C ALA A 233 1.14 -35.98 23.03
N LEU A 234 1.13 -36.25 21.71
CA LEU A 234 0.33 -35.52 20.73
C LEU A 234 -1.16 -35.66 21.01
N TYR A 235 -1.63 -36.88 21.31
CA TYR A 235 -3.01 -37.13 21.72
C TYR A 235 -3.39 -36.33 22.96
N ALA A 236 -2.58 -36.36 24.02
CA ALA A 236 -2.80 -35.57 25.23
C ALA A 236 -2.87 -34.07 24.94
N TYR A 237 -1.98 -33.56 24.08
CA TYR A 237 -2.01 -32.19 23.62
C TYR A 237 -3.31 -31.84 22.87
N LEU A 238 -3.75 -32.67 21.94
CA LEU A 238 -4.98 -32.44 21.18
C LEU A 238 -6.21 -32.39 22.10
N GLN A 239 -6.27 -33.19 23.13
CA GLN A 239 -7.35 -33.15 24.14
C GLN A 239 -7.31 -31.91 25.00
N ALA A 240 -6.11 -31.43 25.37
CA ALA A 240 -5.93 -30.23 26.20
C ALA A 240 -6.06 -28.92 25.40
N MET A 241 -5.78 -28.95 24.10
CA MET A 241 -5.72 -27.77 23.23
C MET A 241 -6.98 -26.90 23.28
N PRO A 242 -8.21 -27.44 23.32
CA PRO A 242 -9.41 -26.63 23.41
C PRO A 242 -9.51 -25.70 24.62
N GLY A 243 -8.84 -26.01 25.70
CA GLY A 243 -8.80 -25.19 26.93
C GLY A 243 -7.69 -24.13 26.98
N LEU A 244 -6.83 -24.09 25.96
CA LEU A 244 -5.73 -23.14 25.94
C LEU A 244 -6.22 -21.71 25.69
N SER A 245 -5.64 -20.76 26.40
CA SER A 245 -5.94 -19.32 26.33
C SER A 245 -4.74 -18.49 26.84
N PRO A 246 -4.71 -17.17 26.67
CA PRO A 246 -5.58 -16.34 25.84
C PRO A 246 -5.22 -16.43 24.35
N CYS A 247 -6.11 -15.99 23.46
CA CYS A 247 -5.75 -15.71 22.08
C CYS A 247 -4.75 -14.57 22.02
N CYS A 248 -3.83 -14.61 21.08
CA CYS A 248 -2.79 -13.61 20.96
C CYS A 248 -2.52 -13.18 19.52
N VAL A 249 -2.11 -11.92 19.37
CA VAL A 249 -1.54 -11.36 18.15
C VAL A 249 -0.06 -11.14 18.38
N THR A 250 0.79 -11.79 17.59
CA THR A 250 2.23 -11.55 17.61
C THR A 250 2.57 -10.33 16.78
N LEU A 251 3.55 -9.55 17.25
CA LEU A 251 4.00 -8.34 16.57
C LEU A 251 5.35 -8.58 15.88
N SER A 252 5.54 -7.92 14.74
CA SER A 252 6.84 -7.87 14.07
C SER A 252 7.81 -6.96 14.84
N GLU A 253 9.09 -6.96 14.47
CA GLU A 253 10.09 -6.01 15.01
C GLU A 253 9.68 -4.54 14.86
N ALA A 254 8.91 -4.22 13.81
CA ALA A 254 8.35 -2.89 13.58
C ALA A 254 7.06 -2.61 14.37
N GLY A 255 6.65 -3.49 15.32
CA GLY A 255 5.46 -3.34 16.14
C GLY A 255 4.13 -3.57 15.42
N SER A 256 4.15 -4.02 14.15
CA SER A 256 2.92 -4.32 13.41
C SER A 256 2.45 -5.76 13.60
N PRO A 257 1.12 -6.04 13.55
CA PRO A 257 0.60 -7.40 13.63
C PRO A 257 1.21 -8.30 12.57
N ALA A 258 1.88 -9.37 13.01
CA ALA A 258 2.54 -10.36 12.16
C ALA A 258 1.69 -11.61 11.96
N ASP A 259 1.12 -12.15 13.03
CA ASP A 259 0.24 -13.32 13.00
C ASP A 259 -0.74 -13.30 14.19
N VAL A 260 -1.75 -14.17 14.12
CA VAL A 260 -2.73 -14.36 15.21
C VAL A 260 -2.89 -15.86 15.46
N PHE A 261 -2.94 -16.24 16.75
CA PHE A 261 -3.02 -17.62 17.17
C PHE A 261 -3.99 -17.77 18.35
N PRO A 262 -4.68 -18.92 18.51
CA PRO A 262 -5.71 -19.05 19.56
C PRO A 262 -5.14 -19.15 20.98
N PHE A 263 -3.82 -19.29 21.12
CA PHE A 263 -3.11 -19.31 22.41
C PHE A 263 -1.64 -18.90 22.21
N PRO A 264 -0.89 -18.55 23.27
CA PRO A 264 0.53 -18.16 23.17
C PRO A 264 1.38 -19.30 22.60
N GLN A 265 2.20 -19.00 21.60
CA GLN A 265 3.06 -19.94 20.92
C GLN A 265 4.38 -20.18 21.67
N GLN A 266 4.78 -21.44 21.82
CA GLN A 266 6.03 -21.85 22.47
C GLN A 266 7.19 -22.02 21.48
N HIS A 267 6.90 -22.36 20.23
CA HIS A 267 7.93 -22.60 19.20
C HIS A 267 8.56 -21.32 18.64
N LEU A 268 8.01 -20.15 18.91
CA LEU A 268 8.59 -18.86 18.50
C LEU A 268 9.34 -18.23 19.66
N PRO A 269 10.58 -17.75 19.45
CA PRO A 269 11.27 -16.94 20.46
C PRO A 269 10.39 -15.75 20.82
N CYS A 270 10.47 -15.30 22.06
CA CYS A 270 9.60 -14.30 22.68
C CYS A 270 9.55 -13.01 21.86
N THR A 271 8.66 -12.96 20.90
CA THR A 271 8.31 -11.75 20.15
C THR A 271 7.27 -10.99 20.96
N ALA A 272 7.27 -9.67 20.84
CA ALA A 272 6.21 -8.85 21.43
C ALA A 272 4.84 -9.36 20.95
N ARG A 273 3.89 -9.49 21.89
CA ARG A 273 2.54 -9.96 21.59
C ARG A 273 1.52 -9.16 22.35
N THR A 274 0.29 -9.17 21.84
CA THR A 274 -0.89 -8.63 22.53
C THR A 274 -1.85 -9.79 22.80
N ASP A 275 -2.22 -9.98 24.06
CA ASP A 275 -3.14 -11.00 24.50
C ASP A 275 -4.60 -10.50 24.48
N PHE A 276 -5.53 -11.38 24.06
CA PHE A 276 -6.96 -11.09 23.92
C PHE A 276 -7.78 -12.10 24.75
N PRO A 277 -8.01 -11.80 26.03
CA PRO A 277 -8.81 -12.66 26.91
C PRO A 277 -10.29 -12.74 26.50
N GLU A 278 -10.78 -11.77 25.71
CA GLU A 278 -12.16 -11.75 25.20
C GLU A 278 -12.44 -12.84 24.17
N GLY A 279 -11.40 -13.46 23.61
CA GLY A 279 -11.49 -14.61 22.72
C GLY A 279 -10.96 -14.39 21.30
N PRO A 280 -11.10 -15.42 20.44
CA PRO A 280 -10.51 -15.42 19.10
C PRO A 280 -11.07 -14.35 18.19
N SER A 281 -12.34 -13.99 18.28
CA SER A 281 -12.93 -12.92 17.46
C SER A 281 -12.26 -11.58 17.72
N ALA A 282 -11.95 -11.24 18.99
CA ALA A 282 -11.30 -9.98 19.33
C ALA A 282 -9.87 -9.91 18.76
N ALA A 283 -9.11 -11.00 18.86
CA ALA A 283 -7.77 -11.11 18.30
C ALA A 283 -7.77 -11.01 16.75
N LEU A 284 -8.69 -11.71 16.11
CA LEU A 284 -8.85 -11.69 14.64
C LEU A 284 -9.29 -10.31 14.15
N ASP A 285 -10.25 -9.68 14.84
CA ASP A 285 -10.74 -8.34 14.48
C ASP A 285 -9.62 -7.31 14.55
N ALA A 286 -8.81 -7.31 15.62
CA ALA A 286 -7.66 -6.43 15.76
C ALA A 286 -6.60 -6.69 14.67
N TYR A 287 -6.24 -7.96 14.43
CA TYR A 287 -5.27 -8.36 13.43
C TYR A 287 -5.68 -7.94 12.01
N PHE A 288 -6.90 -8.30 11.60
CA PHE A 288 -7.36 -8.04 10.23
C PHE A 288 -7.73 -6.58 10.00
N TYR A 289 -8.22 -5.85 11.01
CA TYR A 289 -8.49 -4.43 10.87
C TYR A 289 -7.22 -3.63 10.54
N GLU A 290 -6.15 -3.86 11.29
CA GLU A 290 -4.86 -3.21 11.03
C GLU A 290 -4.26 -3.64 9.70
N ARG A 291 -4.33 -4.94 9.37
CA ARG A 291 -3.89 -5.46 8.08
C ARG A 291 -4.67 -4.85 6.91
N ASP A 292 -6.00 -4.86 6.96
CA ASP A 292 -6.87 -4.31 5.90
C ASP A 292 -6.64 -2.79 5.75
N ARG A 293 -6.41 -2.09 6.87
CA ARG A 293 -6.07 -0.66 6.87
C ARG A 293 -4.76 -0.41 6.14
N ARG A 294 -3.73 -1.19 6.47
CA ARG A 294 -2.40 -1.10 5.84
C ARG A 294 -2.44 -1.49 4.36
N ASP A 295 -3.12 -2.57 4.01
CA ASP A 295 -3.21 -3.03 2.63
C ASP A 295 -3.93 -2.01 1.74
N ARG A 296 -5.02 -1.40 2.21
CA ARG A 296 -5.69 -0.30 1.51
C ARG A 296 -4.80 0.92 1.35
N MET A 297 -4.04 1.27 2.39
CA MET A 297 -3.09 2.38 2.32
C MET A 297 -1.98 2.08 1.29
N ASN A 298 -1.38 0.90 1.34
CA ASN A 298 -0.35 0.46 0.40
C ASN A 298 -0.85 0.43 -1.05
N GLN A 299 -2.07 -0.05 -1.28
CA GLN A 299 -2.67 -0.07 -2.62
C GLN A 299 -2.89 1.33 -3.17
N ARG A 300 -3.41 2.25 -2.35
CA ARG A 300 -3.58 3.66 -2.73
C ARG A 300 -2.25 4.34 -3.00
N ALA A 301 -1.26 4.12 -2.13
CA ALA A 301 0.10 4.65 -2.30
C ALA A 301 0.77 4.10 -3.56
N SER A 302 0.64 2.80 -3.83
CA SER A 302 1.17 2.17 -5.05
C SER A 302 0.53 2.74 -6.33
N SER A 303 -0.79 2.93 -6.34
CA SER A 303 -1.49 3.54 -7.47
C SER A 303 -1.02 4.98 -7.73
N LEU A 304 -0.89 5.79 -6.68
CA LEU A 304 -0.37 7.17 -6.81
C LEU A 304 1.10 7.17 -7.26
N SER A 305 1.93 6.28 -6.72
CA SER A 305 3.33 6.13 -7.11
C SER A 305 3.47 5.79 -8.61
N HIS A 306 2.66 4.88 -9.12
CA HIS A 306 2.65 4.54 -10.55
C HIS A 306 2.26 5.76 -11.41
N THR A 307 1.22 6.47 -11.02
CA THR A 307 0.78 7.69 -11.73
C THR A 307 1.87 8.75 -11.75
N LEU A 308 2.49 9.03 -10.59
CA LEU A 308 3.58 10.00 -10.47
C LEU A 308 4.77 9.64 -11.36
N ARG A 309 5.22 8.37 -11.33
CA ARG A 309 6.33 7.90 -12.18
C ARG A 309 6.02 8.08 -13.67
N THR A 310 4.80 7.77 -14.10
CA THR A 310 4.39 7.96 -15.49
C THR A 310 4.45 9.45 -15.91
N HIS A 311 4.06 10.37 -15.02
CA HIS A 311 4.17 11.80 -15.30
C HIS A 311 5.63 12.29 -15.30
N ILE A 312 6.47 11.80 -14.37
CA ILE A 312 7.90 12.08 -14.32
C ILE A 312 8.58 11.68 -15.64
N GLU A 313 8.38 10.44 -16.09
CA GLU A 313 8.93 9.96 -17.37
C GLU A 313 8.49 10.80 -18.57
N ARG A 314 7.25 11.31 -18.55
CA ARG A 314 6.77 12.22 -19.60
C ARG A 314 7.48 13.57 -19.56
N CYS A 315 7.73 14.13 -18.37
CA CYS A 315 8.48 15.37 -18.23
C CYS A 315 9.93 15.22 -18.67
N GLU A 316 10.60 14.13 -18.29
CA GLU A 316 11.97 13.82 -18.74
C GLU A 316 12.07 13.70 -20.27
N LYS A 317 11.12 13.02 -20.92
CA LYS A 317 11.04 12.96 -22.37
C LYS A 317 10.81 14.32 -23.01
N LYS A 318 9.94 15.18 -22.43
CA LYS A 318 9.74 16.53 -22.91
C LYS A 318 11.04 17.35 -22.82
N ILE A 319 11.75 17.27 -21.72
CA ILE A 319 13.03 17.96 -21.49
C ILE A 319 14.03 17.53 -22.56
N ALA A 320 14.22 16.22 -22.79
CA ALA A 320 15.15 15.69 -23.79
C ALA A 320 14.82 16.19 -25.21
N ILE A 321 13.53 16.22 -25.59
CA ILE A 321 13.10 16.76 -26.88
C ILE A 321 13.44 18.26 -27.01
N GLN A 322 13.25 19.04 -25.95
CA GLN A 322 13.57 20.47 -25.97
C GLN A 322 15.09 20.72 -26.00
N GLU A 323 15.87 19.87 -25.34
CA GLU A 323 17.34 19.91 -25.40
C GLU A 323 17.87 19.64 -26.80
N GLU A 324 17.32 18.64 -27.48
CA GLU A 324 17.65 18.35 -28.88
C GLU A 324 17.28 19.53 -29.80
N ALA A 325 16.11 20.15 -29.57
CA ALA A 325 15.70 21.34 -30.30
C ALA A 325 16.61 22.56 -30.05
N LEU A 326 17.11 22.72 -28.82
CA LEU A 326 18.07 23.77 -28.45
C LEU A 326 19.45 23.52 -29.10
N ALA A 327 19.93 22.27 -29.12
CA ALA A 327 21.17 21.88 -29.80
C ALA A 327 21.07 22.11 -31.31
N GLY A 328 19.92 21.79 -31.92
CA GLY A 328 19.65 22.08 -33.34
C GLY A 328 19.64 23.56 -33.71
N ALA A 329 19.44 24.43 -32.74
CA ALA A 329 19.42 25.88 -32.94
C ALA A 329 20.83 26.51 -33.05
N GLU A 330 21.92 25.76 -32.88
CA GLU A 330 23.30 26.22 -33.13
C GLU A 330 23.49 26.73 -34.58
N LYS A 331 22.75 26.13 -35.53
CA LYS A 331 22.71 26.59 -36.92
C LYS A 331 22.09 27.97 -37.13
N MET A 332 21.50 28.57 -36.09
CA MET A 332 20.90 29.90 -36.13
C MET A 332 21.93 30.98 -36.49
N GLU A 333 23.08 30.95 -35.84
CA GLU A 333 24.14 31.89 -36.09
C GLU A 333 24.75 31.77 -37.47
N GLU A 334 24.87 30.53 -37.96
CA GLU A 334 25.28 30.22 -39.34
C GLU A 334 24.31 30.81 -40.36
N TYR A 335 23.00 30.73 -40.15
CA TYR A 335 22.02 31.37 -41.03
C TYR A 335 22.13 32.90 -41.03
N ARG A 336 22.36 33.51 -39.88
CA ARG A 336 22.60 34.94 -39.79
C ARG A 336 23.82 35.35 -40.59
N GLN A 337 24.97 34.70 -40.34
CA GLN A 337 26.24 34.97 -41.00
C GLN A 337 26.14 34.80 -42.51
N ARG A 338 25.52 33.70 -42.97
CA ARG A 338 25.31 33.47 -44.41
C ARG A 338 24.44 34.53 -45.04
N GLY A 339 23.39 35.00 -44.38
CA GLY A 339 22.54 36.09 -44.86
C GLY A 339 23.31 37.42 -44.96
N GLU A 340 24.09 37.76 -43.95
CA GLU A 340 24.91 39.00 -43.90
C GLU A 340 26.05 38.94 -44.93
N LEU A 341 26.73 37.80 -45.09
CA LEU A 341 27.78 37.61 -46.09
C LEU A 341 27.26 37.77 -47.54
N ILE A 342 26.10 37.20 -47.86
CA ILE A 342 25.45 37.39 -49.15
C ILE A 342 25.06 38.86 -49.32
N GLN A 343 24.47 39.49 -48.28
CA GLN A 343 24.02 40.88 -48.35
C GLN A 343 25.18 41.88 -48.56
N ALA A 344 26.31 41.65 -47.92
CA ALA A 344 27.50 42.49 -48.07
C ALA A 344 28.15 42.38 -49.49
N ASN A 345 27.91 41.27 -50.19
CA ASN A 345 28.50 40.96 -51.49
C ASN A 345 27.51 41.03 -52.66
N LEU A 346 26.32 41.67 -52.48
CA LEU A 346 25.29 41.76 -53.54
C LEU A 346 25.81 42.41 -54.84
N TYR A 347 26.79 43.28 -54.77
CA TYR A 347 27.36 44.00 -55.91
C TYR A 347 28.14 43.09 -56.90
N ARG A 348 28.58 41.92 -56.45
CA ARG A 348 29.39 40.96 -57.26
C ARG A 348 28.68 39.63 -57.56
N LEU A 349 27.51 39.36 -56.94
CA LEU A 349 26.75 38.13 -57.14
C LEU A 349 25.66 38.33 -58.18
N GLN A 350 25.42 37.30 -59.02
CA GLN A 350 24.41 37.32 -60.07
C GLN A 350 23.30 36.29 -59.78
N LYS A 351 22.12 36.56 -60.37
CA LYS A 351 21.00 35.60 -60.31
C LYS A 351 21.35 34.36 -61.13
N GLY A 352 21.06 33.16 -60.63
CA GLY A 352 21.32 31.87 -61.28
C GLY A 352 22.60 31.18 -60.79
N GLU A 353 23.40 31.82 -59.95
CA GLU A 353 24.57 31.21 -59.31
C GLU A 353 24.11 30.24 -58.22
N PRO A 354 24.57 28.97 -58.20
CA PRO A 354 24.17 27.98 -57.19
C PRO A 354 24.91 28.21 -55.85
N VAL A 355 26.05 28.95 -55.87
CA VAL A 355 26.91 29.14 -54.68
C VAL A 355 27.47 30.55 -54.71
N ALA A 356 27.35 31.28 -53.58
CA ALA A 356 28.04 32.54 -53.37
C ALA A 356 29.41 32.25 -52.77
N ARG A 357 30.49 32.60 -53.46
CA ARG A 357 31.87 32.57 -52.95
C ARG A 357 32.23 33.90 -52.39
N VAL A 358 32.29 33.99 -51.07
CA VAL A 358 32.47 35.29 -50.38
C VAL A 358 33.49 35.14 -49.25
N GLU A 359 34.18 36.25 -48.94
CA GLU A 359 35.11 36.28 -47.82
C GLU A 359 34.34 36.28 -46.49
N ASN A 360 34.74 35.38 -45.59
CA ASN A 360 34.15 35.28 -44.23
C ASN A 360 34.84 36.26 -43.28
N TYR A 361 34.33 37.45 -43.14
CA TYR A 361 34.87 38.46 -42.21
C TYR A 361 34.54 38.18 -40.72
N TYR A 362 33.85 37.06 -40.41
CA TYR A 362 33.69 36.56 -39.06
C TYR A 362 34.82 35.64 -38.58
N SER A 363 35.70 35.24 -39.52
CA SER A 363 36.90 34.47 -39.25
C SER A 363 38.14 35.38 -39.28
N ASP A 364 39.04 35.25 -38.29
CA ASP A 364 40.29 36.00 -38.24
C ASP A 364 41.18 35.75 -39.49
N SER A 365 41.02 34.62 -40.15
CA SER A 365 41.74 34.22 -41.39
C SER A 365 41.11 34.77 -42.66
N CYS A 366 39.94 35.41 -42.60
CA CYS A 366 39.17 35.91 -43.78
C CYS A 366 39.06 34.88 -44.92
N GLU A 367 38.83 33.62 -44.56
CA GLU A 367 38.73 32.50 -45.53
C GLU A 367 37.55 32.70 -46.49
N THR A 368 37.68 32.25 -47.72
CA THR A 368 36.58 32.20 -48.67
C THR A 368 35.61 31.08 -48.33
N VAL A 369 34.34 31.39 -48.14
CA VAL A 369 33.26 30.45 -47.80
C VAL A 369 32.29 30.33 -48.94
N ASP A 370 31.93 29.08 -49.26
CA ASP A 370 30.93 28.72 -50.26
C ASP A 370 29.53 28.66 -49.59
N ILE A 371 28.64 29.61 -49.92
CA ILE A 371 27.27 29.66 -49.40
C ILE A 371 26.29 29.20 -50.44
N PRO A 372 25.52 28.11 -50.21
CA PRO A 372 24.51 27.63 -51.14
C PRO A 372 23.42 28.66 -51.40
N MET A 373 23.12 28.91 -52.70
CA MET A 373 22.05 29.82 -53.14
C MET A 373 21.00 29.03 -53.96
N ASP A 374 19.76 29.47 -53.85
CA ASP A 374 18.68 29.00 -54.74
C ASP A 374 18.76 29.77 -56.07
N VAL A 375 19.03 29.05 -57.15
CA VAL A 375 19.23 29.60 -58.50
C VAL A 375 18.00 30.34 -59.06
N SER A 376 16.80 30.02 -58.53
CA SER A 376 15.55 30.69 -58.93
C SER A 376 15.41 32.11 -58.33
N LEU A 377 16.12 32.35 -57.25
CA LEU A 377 16.05 33.61 -56.47
C LEU A 377 17.20 34.56 -56.84
N SER A 378 16.98 35.85 -56.71
CA SER A 378 18.08 36.82 -56.77
C SER A 378 18.99 36.75 -55.53
N PRO A 379 20.24 37.23 -55.57
CA PRO A 379 21.11 37.25 -54.38
C PRO A 379 20.47 37.92 -53.17
N ALA A 380 19.75 39.03 -53.35
CA ALA A 380 19.01 39.71 -52.28
C ALA A 380 17.89 38.83 -51.70
N GLN A 381 17.18 38.10 -52.52
CA GLN A 381 16.14 37.16 -52.08
C GLN A 381 16.74 35.95 -51.33
N ASN A 382 17.91 35.47 -51.73
CA ASN A 382 18.64 34.41 -51.02
C ASN A 382 19.09 34.91 -49.65
N ALA A 383 19.60 36.13 -49.50
CA ALA A 383 19.91 36.75 -48.23
C ALA A 383 18.66 36.81 -47.31
N GLN A 384 17.52 37.27 -47.88
CA GLN A 384 16.24 37.29 -47.16
C GLN A 384 15.76 35.90 -46.73
N ARG A 385 15.97 34.86 -47.56
CA ARG A 385 15.67 33.49 -47.19
C ARG A 385 16.47 33.01 -45.98
N TYR A 386 17.78 33.33 -45.93
CA TYR A 386 18.62 33.00 -44.79
C TYR A 386 18.20 33.78 -43.54
N PHE A 387 17.82 35.05 -43.65
CA PHE A 387 17.26 35.82 -42.53
C PHE A 387 15.92 35.25 -42.05
N LYS A 388 15.05 34.77 -42.92
CA LYS A 388 13.82 34.07 -42.52
C LYS A 388 14.12 32.76 -41.76
N LEU A 389 15.12 31.99 -42.20
CA LEU A 389 15.58 30.81 -41.50
C LEU A 389 16.15 31.15 -40.12
N TYR A 390 16.94 32.20 -40.03
CA TYR A 390 17.43 32.74 -38.76
C TYR A 390 16.30 33.11 -37.80
N GLN A 391 15.32 33.89 -38.25
CA GLN A 391 14.17 34.29 -37.40
C GLN A 391 13.34 33.08 -36.94
N LYS A 392 13.12 32.12 -37.85
CA LYS A 392 12.45 30.87 -37.50
C LYS A 392 13.21 30.07 -36.43
N ALA A 393 14.52 29.90 -36.60
CA ALA A 393 15.38 29.20 -35.64
C ALA A 393 15.45 29.94 -34.29
N ARG A 394 15.52 31.28 -34.28
CA ARG A 394 15.49 32.10 -33.08
C ARG A 394 14.19 31.94 -32.30
N GLY A 395 13.05 31.99 -33.00
CA GLY A 395 11.73 31.75 -32.37
C GLY A 395 11.61 30.36 -31.78
N ALA A 396 12.06 29.34 -32.52
CA ALA A 396 12.07 27.94 -32.05
C ALA A 396 12.94 27.77 -30.79
N ARG A 397 14.14 28.41 -30.76
CA ARG A 397 15.03 28.36 -29.59
C ARG A 397 14.38 28.97 -28.35
N THR A 398 13.76 30.16 -28.49
CA THR A 398 13.09 30.83 -27.36
C THR A 398 11.95 29.98 -26.82
N LEU A 399 11.12 29.40 -27.72
CA LEU A 399 10.02 28.54 -27.33
C LEU A 399 10.51 27.24 -26.66
N ALA A 400 11.55 26.60 -27.21
CA ALA A 400 12.13 25.40 -26.63
C ALA A 400 12.71 25.65 -25.23
N ALA A 401 13.41 26.77 -25.03
CA ALA A 401 13.95 27.16 -23.73
C ALA A 401 12.83 27.36 -22.68
N GLU A 402 11.74 28.03 -23.07
CA GLU A 402 10.58 28.22 -22.20
C GLU A 402 9.87 26.91 -21.87
N GLN A 403 9.66 26.03 -22.84
CA GLN A 403 9.03 24.73 -22.64
C GLN A 403 9.89 23.81 -21.77
N LYS A 404 11.22 23.83 -21.98
CA LYS A 404 12.18 23.10 -21.13
C LYS A 404 12.05 23.55 -19.67
N ARG A 405 12.13 24.87 -19.41
CA ARG A 405 12.00 25.42 -18.06
C ARG A 405 10.68 24.99 -17.38
N LYS A 406 9.55 25.07 -18.10
CA LYS A 406 8.25 24.62 -17.58
C LYS A 406 8.24 23.13 -17.25
N ALA A 407 8.85 22.30 -18.10
CA ALA A 407 8.93 20.85 -17.87
C ALA A 407 9.86 20.51 -16.69
N GLU A 408 10.95 21.25 -16.49
CA GLU A 408 11.85 21.11 -15.34
C GLU A 408 11.17 21.50 -14.02
N GLU A 409 10.38 22.57 -14.01
CA GLU A 409 9.59 22.99 -12.85
C GLU A 409 8.50 21.96 -12.50
N GLU A 410 7.81 21.41 -13.51
CA GLU A 410 6.83 20.33 -13.36
C GLU A 410 7.50 19.06 -12.83
N LEU A 411 8.67 18.70 -13.35
CA LEU A 411 9.45 17.54 -12.91
C LEU A 411 9.83 17.65 -11.42
N LEU A 412 10.36 18.79 -11.01
CA LEU A 412 10.74 19.03 -9.62
C LEU A 412 9.55 18.90 -8.68
N TYR A 413 8.38 19.44 -9.07
CA TYR A 413 7.14 19.29 -8.30
C TYR A 413 6.71 17.83 -8.17
N LEU A 414 6.72 17.06 -9.27
CA LEU A 414 6.32 15.65 -9.26
C LEU A 414 7.29 14.76 -8.46
N GLU A 415 8.58 15.04 -8.53
CA GLU A 415 9.60 14.38 -7.71
C GLU A 415 9.40 14.66 -6.21
N GLN A 416 9.04 15.91 -5.85
CA GLN A 416 8.68 16.25 -4.47
C GLN A 416 7.46 15.44 -4.01
N MET A 417 6.41 15.36 -4.84
CA MET A 417 5.21 14.57 -4.53
C MET A 417 5.52 13.08 -4.36
N LEU A 418 6.44 12.54 -5.16
CA LEU A 418 6.88 11.14 -5.03
C LEU A 418 7.69 10.91 -3.74
N ASP A 419 8.50 11.86 -3.35
CA ASP A 419 9.26 11.80 -2.09
C ASP A 419 8.32 11.93 -0.87
N ASP A 420 7.37 12.86 -0.91
CA ASP A 420 6.33 13.02 0.11
C ASP A 420 5.49 11.73 0.26
N LEU A 421 5.18 11.05 -0.86
CA LEU A 421 4.46 9.78 -0.84
C LEU A 421 5.24 8.67 -0.12
N ARG A 422 6.56 8.63 -0.26
CA ARG A 422 7.43 7.66 0.43
C ARG A 422 7.46 7.88 1.95
N LYS A 423 7.34 9.12 2.38
CA LYS A 423 7.34 9.53 3.81
C LYS A 423 5.96 9.41 4.45
N CYS A 424 4.92 9.12 3.64
CA CYS A 424 3.55 9.08 4.12
C CYS A 424 3.30 7.79 4.92
N THR A 425 3.11 7.93 6.23
CA THR A 425 2.86 6.82 7.18
C THR A 425 1.39 6.64 7.54
N ASP A 426 0.53 7.60 7.19
CA ASP A 426 -0.87 7.62 7.57
C ASP A 426 -1.83 7.88 6.38
N ALA A 427 -3.08 7.46 6.55
CA ALA A 427 -4.11 7.59 5.52
C ALA A 427 -4.47 9.04 5.22
N GLN A 428 -4.27 9.93 6.17
CA GLN A 428 -4.60 11.35 6.04
C GLN A 428 -3.57 12.09 5.20
N GLY A 429 -2.26 11.88 5.45
CA GLY A 429 -1.20 12.41 4.60
C GLY A 429 -1.37 11.96 3.14
N LEU A 430 -1.76 10.69 2.93
CA LEU A 430 -2.07 10.16 1.61
C LEU A 430 -3.28 10.86 0.95
N SER A 431 -4.31 11.19 1.73
CA SER A 431 -5.48 11.95 1.26
C SER A 431 -5.12 13.39 0.90
N GLU A 432 -4.30 14.06 1.71
CA GLU A 432 -3.79 15.41 1.44
C GLU A 432 -2.94 15.44 0.16
N LEU A 433 -2.02 14.48 0.00
CA LEU A 433 -1.19 14.36 -1.20
C LEU A 433 -2.03 14.14 -2.45
N ARG A 434 -3.04 13.26 -2.37
CA ARG A 434 -3.96 13.04 -3.46
C ARG A 434 -4.73 14.31 -3.83
N ALA A 435 -5.24 15.05 -2.84
CA ALA A 435 -5.95 16.31 -3.07
C ALA A 435 -5.07 17.35 -3.78
N MET A 436 -3.76 17.42 -3.44
CA MET A 436 -2.80 18.29 -4.12
C MET A 436 -2.62 17.89 -5.59
N LEU A 437 -2.51 16.58 -5.88
CA LEU A 437 -2.37 16.07 -7.23
C LEU A 437 -3.65 16.24 -8.06
N GLU A 438 -4.82 16.19 -7.43
CA GLU A 438 -6.12 16.51 -8.05
C GLU A 438 -6.21 18.02 -8.36
N ALA A 439 -5.80 18.88 -7.44
CA ALA A 439 -5.79 20.34 -7.63
C ALA A 439 -4.82 20.78 -8.73
N SER A 440 -3.67 20.12 -8.87
CA SER A 440 -2.69 20.35 -9.94
C SER A 440 -3.03 19.68 -11.28
N GLY A 441 -4.12 18.89 -11.34
CA GLY A 441 -4.59 18.24 -12.57
C GLY A 441 -3.85 16.94 -12.96
N HIS A 442 -2.94 16.44 -12.13
CA HIS A 442 -2.18 15.21 -12.39
C HIS A 442 -2.97 13.93 -12.07
N VAL A 443 -3.99 14.04 -11.23
CA VAL A 443 -4.93 12.95 -10.91
C VAL A 443 -6.35 13.43 -11.13
N ARG A 444 -7.20 12.58 -11.70
CA ARG A 444 -8.63 12.90 -11.84
C ARG A 444 -9.31 12.93 -10.47
N ALA A 445 -10.08 13.98 -10.22
CA ALA A 445 -10.90 14.06 -9.02
C ALA A 445 -11.87 12.87 -8.97
N ALA A 446 -11.94 12.22 -7.82
CA ALA A 446 -12.91 11.16 -7.61
C ALA A 446 -14.32 11.78 -7.62
N VAL A 447 -15.22 11.24 -8.44
CA VAL A 447 -16.64 11.63 -8.44
C VAL A 447 -17.29 11.09 -7.15
N SER A 448 -17.05 11.79 -6.04
CA SER A 448 -17.71 11.47 -4.77
C SER A 448 -18.94 12.35 -4.60
N ARG A 449 -20.11 11.71 -4.48
CA ARG A 449 -21.38 12.40 -4.13
C ARG A 449 -21.47 12.79 -2.65
N VAL A 450 -20.50 12.38 -1.84
CA VAL A 450 -20.44 12.68 -0.40
C VAL A 450 -19.35 13.71 -0.16
N LYS A 451 -19.71 14.87 0.40
CA LYS A 451 -18.70 15.85 0.85
C LYS A 451 -17.76 15.19 1.87
N PRO A 452 -16.45 15.20 1.67
CA PRO A 452 -15.53 14.64 2.65
C PRO A 452 -15.72 15.37 3.99
N ARG A 453 -15.79 14.60 5.07
CA ARG A 453 -15.75 15.16 6.43
C ARG A 453 -14.41 15.86 6.58
N LYS A 454 -14.40 17.11 7.06
CA LYS A 454 -13.16 17.83 7.37
C LYS A 454 -12.44 17.07 8.49
N GLU A 455 -11.45 16.30 8.14
CA GLU A 455 -10.56 15.66 9.11
C GLU A 455 -9.53 16.68 9.60
N ALA A 456 -9.02 16.50 10.82
CA ALA A 456 -7.94 17.36 11.34
C ALA A 456 -6.69 17.22 10.46
N PRO A 457 -5.91 18.26 10.18
CA PRO A 457 -4.74 18.18 9.32
C PRO A 457 -3.68 17.23 9.90
N SER A 458 -2.97 16.53 9.02
CA SER A 458 -1.85 15.66 9.41
C SER A 458 -0.76 16.45 10.16
N GLN A 459 -0.08 15.80 11.10
CA GLN A 459 0.91 16.44 11.98
C GLN A 459 2.35 16.14 11.50
N PRO A 460 3.31 17.08 11.67
CA PRO A 460 4.72 16.84 11.39
C PRO A 460 5.31 15.81 12.36
N MET A 461 6.44 15.20 11.99
CA MET A 461 7.25 14.42 12.92
C MET A 461 7.89 15.34 13.95
N LYS A 462 7.94 14.90 15.21
CA LYS A 462 8.53 15.65 16.32
C LYS A 462 9.68 14.87 16.93
N PHE A 463 10.84 15.49 16.99
CA PHE A 463 12.05 14.94 17.57
C PHE A 463 12.51 15.79 18.75
N LEU A 464 13.26 15.19 19.66
CA LEU A 464 13.94 15.87 20.74
C LEU A 464 15.44 15.73 20.55
N SER A 465 16.14 16.86 20.39
CA SER A 465 17.59 16.86 20.26
C SER A 465 18.29 16.39 21.54
N GLY A 466 19.58 16.07 21.42
CA GLY A 466 20.40 15.70 22.59
C GLY A 466 20.55 16.83 23.61
N ASP A 467 20.24 18.07 23.26
CA ASP A 467 20.21 19.24 24.13
C ASP A 467 18.79 19.54 24.69
N GLY A 468 17.80 18.65 24.41
CA GLY A 468 16.41 18.81 24.88
C GLY A 468 15.58 19.83 24.11
N ILE A 469 15.98 20.19 22.88
CA ILE A 469 15.27 21.15 22.02
C ILE A 469 14.37 20.39 21.05
N GLU A 470 13.11 20.82 20.89
CA GLU A 470 12.17 20.23 19.94
C GLU A 470 12.53 20.60 18.51
N ILE A 471 12.53 19.58 17.63
CA ILE A 471 12.76 19.71 16.18
C ILE A 471 11.54 19.12 15.47
N GLU A 472 10.90 19.91 14.61
CA GLU A 472 9.80 19.44 13.77
C GLU A 472 10.25 19.21 12.34
N VAL A 473 9.77 18.11 11.74
CA VAL A 473 10.07 17.70 10.36
C VAL A 473 8.78 17.48 9.59
N GLY A 474 8.58 18.23 8.52
CA GLY A 474 7.39 18.11 7.69
C GLY A 474 7.46 16.87 6.78
N LYS A 475 6.36 16.12 6.69
CA LYS A 475 6.23 14.89 5.90
C LYS A 475 5.83 15.15 4.45
N ASN A 476 5.18 16.29 4.18
CA ASN A 476 4.69 16.67 2.85
C ASN A 476 4.71 18.19 2.65
N ALA A 477 4.52 18.61 1.41
CA ALA A 477 4.58 20.03 1.02
C ALA A 477 3.60 20.93 1.79
N LEU A 478 2.38 20.45 2.14
CA LEU A 478 1.43 21.23 2.95
C LEU A 478 1.89 21.37 4.39
N GLN A 479 2.45 20.33 4.98
CA GLN A 479 3.04 20.40 6.31
C GLN A 479 4.28 21.29 6.31
N ASN A 480 5.17 21.15 5.31
CA ASN A 480 6.34 22.00 5.12
C ASN A 480 5.94 23.49 5.10
N GLU A 481 4.87 23.83 4.37
CA GLU A 481 4.36 25.18 4.32
C GLU A 481 3.80 25.65 5.66
N ARG A 482 2.92 24.86 6.29
CA ARG A 482 2.33 25.20 7.60
C ARG A 482 3.42 25.38 8.67
N LEU A 483 4.36 24.45 8.71
CA LEU A 483 5.50 24.46 9.62
C LEU A 483 6.32 25.75 9.44
N THR A 484 6.72 26.04 8.21
CA THR A 484 7.55 27.22 7.90
C THR A 484 6.81 28.53 8.10
N MET A 485 5.54 28.64 7.62
CA MET A 485 4.79 29.89 7.74
C MET A 485 4.28 30.16 9.14
N GLY A 486 4.02 29.11 9.94
CA GLY A 486 3.59 29.22 11.34
C GLY A 486 4.72 29.49 12.34
N ALA A 487 5.97 29.30 11.94
CA ALA A 487 7.14 29.47 12.80
C ALA A 487 7.42 30.94 13.16
N LYS A 488 8.04 31.16 14.33
CA LYS A 488 8.49 32.50 14.77
C LYS A 488 9.70 32.98 13.93
N GLY A 489 9.85 34.29 13.80
CA GLY A 489 10.87 34.85 12.94
C GLY A 489 12.33 34.56 13.32
N ASP A 490 12.58 34.23 14.57
CA ASP A 490 13.88 33.88 15.17
C ASP A 490 14.17 32.38 15.27
N GLU A 491 13.22 31.53 14.90
CA GLU A 491 13.44 30.08 14.83
C GLU A 491 14.27 29.69 13.60
N LEU A 492 15.09 28.65 13.76
CA LEU A 492 15.98 28.15 12.72
C LEU A 492 15.26 27.15 11.83
N TRP A 493 15.30 27.41 10.53
CA TRP A 493 14.76 26.55 9.48
C TRP A 493 15.91 25.94 8.67
N LEU A 494 15.78 24.66 8.30
CA LEU A 494 16.74 23.94 7.47
C LEU A 494 16.04 23.19 6.34
N HIS A 495 16.75 23.06 5.20
CA HIS A 495 16.30 22.28 4.05
C HIS A 495 17.49 21.83 3.17
N ALA A 496 17.39 20.68 2.53
CA ALA A 496 18.38 20.19 1.58
C ALA A 496 18.37 21.08 0.31
N GLN A 497 19.55 21.59 -0.07
CA GLN A 497 19.69 22.59 -1.13
C GLN A 497 19.33 22.03 -2.51
N LYS A 498 18.48 22.73 -3.25
CA LYS A 498 18.12 22.46 -4.66
C LYS A 498 17.62 21.03 -4.93
N MET A 499 17.04 20.37 -3.96
CA MET A 499 16.47 19.03 -4.13
C MET A 499 15.20 18.86 -3.31
N PRO A 500 14.29 17.94 -3.69
CA PRO A 500 13.13 17.56 -2.88
C PRO A 500 13.52 17.11 -1.47
N GLY A 501 12.83 17.63 -0.45
CA GLY A 501 13.12 17.31 0.93
C GLY A 501 12.11 17.88 1.92
N SER A 502 12.28 17.53 3.18
CA SER A 502 11.49 18.05 4.29
C SER A 502 12.01 19.40 4.77
N HIS A 503 11.08 20.28 5.14
CA HIS A 503 11.43 21.44 5.97
C HIS A 503 11.63 20.99 7.40
N VAL A 504 12.72 21.38 8.00
CA VAL A 504 13.07 21.11 9.39
C VAL A 504 13.05 22.43 10.15
N LEU A 505 12.36 22.46 11.29
CA LEU A 505 12.26 23.64 12.14
C LEU A 505 12.77 23.30 13.55
N VAL A 506 13.65 24.15 14.08
CA VAL A 506 14.18 24.04 15.44
C VAL A 506 13.54 25.13 16.30
N HIS A 507 12.82 24.71 17.35
CA HIS A 507 12.09 25.62 18.23
C HIS A 507 13.00 26.22 19.31
N ALA A 508 14.01 26.97 18.89
CA ALA A 508 14.91 27.70 19.78
C ALA A 508 15.43 28.99 19.10
N GLN A 509 15.72 30.01 19.92
CA GLN A 509 16.36 31.25 19.47
C GLN A 509 17.87 31.08 19.30
N GLU A 510 18.50 30.41 20.27
CA GLU A 510 19.91 30.01 20.22
C GLU A 510 19.98 28.50 20.03
N VAL A 511 20.59 28.06 18.94
CA VAL A 511 20.69 26.65 18.55
C VAL A 511 22.11 26.18 18.80
N PRO A 512 22.33 25.26 19.78
CA PRO A 512 23.65 24.64 20.01
C PRO A 512 24.13 23.87 18.77
N GLU A 513 25.44 23.76 18.60
CA GLU A 513 26.06 23.06 17.44
C GLU A 513 25.63 21.60 17.33
N ARG A 514 25.39 20.92 18.46
CA ARG A 514 24.85 19.55 18.48
C ARG A 514 23.45 19.50 17.90
N THR A 515 22.54 20.34 18.38
CA THR A 515 21.17 20.44 17.86
C THR A 515 21.15 20.84 16.39
N LEU A 516 22.03 21.77 15.98
CA LEU A 516 22.20 22.18 14.58
C LEU A 516 22.62 20.98 13.70
N SER A 517 23.58 20.18 14.16
CA SER A 517 24.05 18.99 13.45
C SER A 517 22.95 17.92 13.34
N GLU A 518 22.19 17.69 14.41
CA GLU A 518 21.06 16.75 14.44
C GLU A 518 19.92 17.22 13.49
N ALA A 519 19.57 18.51 13.49
CA ALA A 519 18.59 19.07 12.59
C ALA A 519 19.02 19.00 11.12
N ALA A 520 20.31 19.27 10.83
CA ALA A 520 20.88 19.12 9.49
C ALA A 520 20.90 17.66 9.03
N MET A 521 21.18 16.72 9.95
CA MET A 521 21.10 15.27 9.69
C MET A 521 19.66 14.87 9.31
N LEU A 522 18.65 15.34 10.04
CA LEU A 522 17.24 15.11 9.72
C LEU A 522 16.87 15.70 8.35
N ALA A 523 17.30 16.92 8.03
CA ALA A 523 17.04 17.55 6.74
C ALA A 523 17.69 16.77 5.57
N ALA A 524 18.91 16.28 5.74
CA ALA A 524 19.62 15.46 4.76
C ALA A 524 18.96 14.07 4.59
N TYR A 525 18.62 13.41 5.70
CA TYR A 525 18.01 12.08 5.69
C TYR A 525 16.62 12.09 5.05
N TYR A 526 15.78 13.08 5.38
CA TYR A 526 14.45 13.23 4.81
C TYR A 526 14.45 14.02 3.50
N SER A 527 15.47 13.86 2.67
CA SER A 527 15.58 14.44 1.32
C SER A 527 15.83 13.38 0.25
N LYS A 528 15.72 13.78 -1.03
CA LYS A 528 16.11 12.92 -2.18
C LYS A 528 17.58 12.49 -2.08
N GLY A 529 18.41 13.23 -1.37
CA GLY A 529 19.84 13.01 -1.18
C GLY A 529 20.20 11.94 -0.13
N VAL A 530 19.27 11.20 0.45
CA VAL A 530 19.51 10.22 1.55
C VAL A 530 20.58 9.18 1.25
N ARG A 531 20.89 8.89 -0.03
CA ARG A 531 21.95 7.95 -0.45
C ARG A 531 23.21 8.65 -0.97
N SER A 532 23.29 9.96 -0.89
CA SER A 532 24.44 10.72 -1.36
C SER A 532 25.54 10.77 -0.28
N ALA A 533 26.79 10.76 -0.70
CA ALA A 533 27.93 10.83 0.23
C ALA A 533 27.99 12.18 0.99
N GLN A 534 27.49 13.27 0.39
CA GLN A 534 27.35 14.57 1.01
C GLN A 534 26.10 15.29 0.49
N VAL A 535 25.25 15.74 1.39
CA VAL A 535 24.06 16.54 1.09
C VAL A 535 24.28 17.98 1.58
N PRO A 536 24.23 18.99 0.71
CA PRO A 536 24.23 20.38 1.15
C PRO A 536 22.87 20.71 1.79
N VAL A 537 22.91 21.18 3.03
CA VAL A 537 21.74 21.59 3.79
C VAL A 537 21.87 23.08 4.11
N ASP A 538 20.91 23.86 3.65
CA ASP A 538 20.84 25.29 3.97
C ASP A 538 20.10 25.49 5.29
N ALA A 539 20.66 26.31 6.16
CA ALA A 539 20.10 26.72 7.44
C ALA A 539 19.94 28.25 7.46
N THR A 540 18.76 28.76 7.76
CA THR A 540 18.47 30.19 7.86
C THR A 540 17.37 30.47 8.89
N LEU A 541 17.27 31.70 9.37
CA LEU A 541 16.19 32.11 10.26
C LEU A 541 14.88 32.29 9.49
N ARG A 542 13.75 31.92 10.11
CA ARG A 542 12.42 32.00 9.50
C ARG A 542 12.10 33.36 8.92
N ARG A 543 12.55 34.46 9.52
CA ARG A 543 12.33 35.84 9.02
C ARG A 543 12.90 36.13 7.63
N TYR A 544 13.87 35.34 7.18
CA TYR A 544 14.49 35.45 5.85
C TYR A 544 13.82 34.58 4.79
N ILE A 545 12.71 33.94 5.11
CA ILE A 545 11.97 33.04 4.22
C ILE A 545 10.68 33.71 3.77
N LYS A 546 10.44 33.69 2.45
CA LYS A 546 9.23 34.22 1.82
C LYS A 546 8.60 33.17 0.92
N LYS A 547 7.26 33.16 0.88
CA LYS A 547 6.50 32.41 -0.12
C LYS A 547 6.02 33.34 -1.21
N PRO A 548 6.47 33.22 -2.48
CA PRO A 548 5.93 33.97 -3.59
C PRO A 548 4.47 33.61 -3.86
N GLY A 549 3.67 34.62 -4.25
CA GLY A 549 2.27 34.35 -4.62
C GLY A 549 2.17 33.44 -5.85
N GLY A 550 1.18 32.53 -5.86
CA GLY A 550 0.93 31.62 -6.98
C GLY A 550 1.88 30.41 -7.09
N THR A 551 2.82 30.24 -6.14
CA THR A 551 3.71 29.07 -6.11
C THR A 551 3.04 27.86 -5.44
N PRO A 552 3.43 26.62 -5.80
CA PRO A 552 2.95 25.39 -5.16
C PRO A 552 3.17 25.39 -3.64
N ALA A 553 2.42 24.55 -2.92
CA ALA A 553 2.63 24.37 -1.49
C ALA A 553 4.07 23.89 -1.21
N GLY A 554 4.66 24.37 -0.10
CA GLY A 554 6.03 24.04 0.29
C GLY A 554 7.14 24.78 -0.47
N PHE A 555 6.83 25.47 -1.56
CA PHE A 555 7.82 26.27 -2.27
C PHE A 555 8.12 27.58 -1.53
N VAL A 556 9.39 27.83 -1.23
CA VAL A 556 9.85 29.04 -0.54
C VAL A 556 11.13 29.58 -1.19
N ILE A 557 11.33 30.90 -1.08
CA ILE A 557 12.60 31.54 -1.36
C ILE A 557 13.18 32.07 -0.05
N TYR A 558 14.50 31.98 0.10
CA TYR A 558 15.17 32.37 1.33
C TYR A 558 16.52 33.03 1.02
N THR A 559 17.01 33.76 2.00
CA THR A 559 18.30 34.46 1.95
C THR A 559 19.04 34.27 3.28
N HIS A 560 20.30 34.76 3.38
CA HIS A 560 21.13 34.70 4.59
C HIS A 560 21.37 33.29 5.12
N GLN A 561 21.36 32.29 4.22
CA GLN A 561 21.61 30.92 4.60
C GLN A 561 23.09 30.63 4.87
N ARG A 562 23.34 29.68 5.80
CA ARG A 562 24.59 28.96 5.98
C ARG A 562 24.38 27.56 5.43
N THR A 563 25.27 27.08 4.56
CA THR A 563 25.21 25.74 4.01
C THR A 563 26.09 24.78 4.85
N LEU A 564 25.51 23.69 5.28
CA LEU A 564 26.15 22.59 6.00
C LEU A 564 26.23 21.38 5.06
N TYR A 565 27.34 20.66 5.07
CA TYR A 565 27.50 19.43 4.29
C TYR A 565 27.38 18.23 5.21
N VAL A 566 26.37 17.39 4.97
CA VAL A 566 26.00 16.28 5.85
C VAL A 566 25.96 14.99 5.07
N THR A 567 26.60 13.93 5.61
CA THR A 567 26.42 12.56 5.13
C THR A 567 25.22 11.93 5.88
N PRO A 568 24.11 11.59 5.18
CA PRO A 568 22.96 11.00 5.85
C PRO A 568 23.32 9.65 6.50
N ASP A 569 22.94 9.49 7.78
CA ASP A 569 23.17 8.27 8.54
C ASP A 569 21.89 7.86 9.28
N GLU A 570 21.38 6.68 8.93
CA GLU A 570 20.15 6.12 9.53
C GLU A 570 20.32 5.82 11.03
N ALA A 571 21.53 5.36 11.45
CA ALA A 571 21.79 5.07 12.84
C ALA A 571 21.81 6.35 13.69
N ALA A 572 22.40 7.42 13.16
CA ALA A 572 22.40 8.73 13.80
C ALA A 572 20.97 9.29 13.93
N VAL A 573 20.15 9.16 12.89
CA VAL A 573 18.72 9.61 12.94
C VAL A 573 17.92 8.80 13.96
N LYS A 574 18.11 7.49 14.04
CA LYS A 574 17.47 6.62 15.04
C LYS A 574 17.90 6.92 16.47
N ALA A 575 19.07 7.49 16.67
CA ALA A 575 19.57 7.91 17.97
C ALA A 575 18.90 9.20 18.48
N ILE A 576 18.34 10.03 17.58
CA ILE A 576 17.55 11.21 17.95
C ILE A 576 16.19 10.75 18.48
N ARG A 577 15.81 11.19 19.68
CA ARG A 577 14.57 10.74 20.30
C ARG A 577 13.33 11.22 19.52
N LEU A 578 12.64 10.29 18.89
CA LEU A 578 11.34 10.55 18.26
C LEU A 578 10.27 10.72 19.34
N LEU A 579 9.59 11.85 19.37
CA LEU A 579 8.49 12.16 20.28
C LEU A 579 7.13 11.79 19.67
N ARG A 580 7.01 12.04 18.35
CA ARG A 580 5.78 11.78 17.58
C ARG A 580 6.09 11.59 16.10
N GLU A 581 5.44 10.61 15.50
CA GLU A 581 5.48 10.30 14.07
C GLU A 581 4.29 10.89 13.30
#